data_841fa18bcc1da5b104dec766a02a625b
#
_entry.id   841fa18bcc1da5b104dec766a02a625b
#
_cell.length_a   1.000
_cell.length_b   1.000
_cell.length_c   1.000
_cell.angle_alpha   90.00
_cell.angle_beta   90.00
_cell.angle_gamma   90.00
#
_symmetry.space_group_name_H-M   'P 1'
#
loop_
_entity.id
_entity.type
_entity.pdbx_description
1 polymer ?
#
loop_
_entity_poly.entity_id
_entity_poly.type
_entity_poly.pdbx_seq_one_letter_code
_entity_poly.pdbx_strand_id
1 'polypeptide(L)'
;MNKGVMRPGHVQLRVLDMGKALEHYVELLGLIEMDRDDQGRVYLKAWTEVDKFSVVLREADEPGMDFMGFKVLDEATLERLTEDLMRHGCLVELVAAGELKGCGRRVRFQAPSGHFFELYADKEYTGKWGLNEINPEAWPRGLCGMRAVRFDHCLLYGDELPATLELFTEVLGFYLAEQVLDDDGTRIAQFLSLSTKAHDVAFIQHAEKGKFHHASFFLETWEDILRAADLIAMTDTSLDIGPTRHGLTHGKTIYFFDPSGNRNEVFCGGDYNYPDHKRVTWTTDQLGKAIFYHDRILNERFMTVLT
;
A
#
# COMPACT_ATOMS: atom_id res chain seq x y z
N MET A 1 -7.88 15.19 13.57
CA MET A 1 -9.34 14.95 13.42
C MET A 1 -9.54 14.44 11.99
N ASN A 2 -10.26 13.33 11.80
CA ASN A 2 -10.47 12.75 10.46
C ASN A 2 -11.10 13.79 9.53
N LYS A 3 -10.47 14.04 8.37
CA LYS A 3 -10.93 15.02 7.38
C LYS A 3 -11.74 14.38 6.24
N GLY A 4 -12.15 13.13 6.40
CA GLY A 4 -13.01 12.42 5.48
C GLY A 4 -12.29 11.47 4.52
N VAL A 5 -10.95 11.37 4.58
CA VAL A 5 -10.23 10.26 3.96
C VAL A 5 -10.43 9.03 4.84
N MET A 6 -10.90 7.92 4.24
CA MET A 6 -11.37 6.78 5.02
C MET A 6 -10.36 5.63 5.09
N ARG A 7 -9.73 5.30 3.96
CA ARG A 7 -8.86 4.12 3.84
C ARG A 7 -8.06 4.12 2.54
N PRO A 8 -6.98 3.34 2.44
CA PRO A 8 -6.43 2.94 1.15
C PRO A 8 -7.51 2.31 0.28
N GLY A 9 -7.52 2.62 -0.98
CA GLY A 9 -8.53 2.17 -1.90
C GLY A 9 -7.97 1.34 -3.03
N HIS A 10 -6.84 1.75 -3.59
CA HIS A 10 -6.15 1.00 -4.65
C HIS A 10 -4.73 1.50 -4.88
N VAL A 11 -3.95 0.68 -5.58
CA VAL A 11 -2.65 1.03 -6.14
C VAL A 11 -2.63 0.66 -7.62
N GLN A 12 -2.04 1.49 -8.49
CA GLN A 12 -1.74 1.11 -9.86
C GLN A 12 -0.24 0.86 -10.01
N LEU A 13 0.09 -0.37 -10.43
CA LEU A 13 1.45 -0.84 -10.61
C LEU A 13 1.77 -1.04 -12.09
N ARG A 14 2.97 -0.62 -12.47
CA ARG A 14 3.55 -0.92 -13.79
C ARG A 14 4.24 -2.27 -13.74
N VAL A 15 3.96 -3.10 -14.73
CA VAL A 15 4.57 -4.43 -14.91
C VAL A 15 5.15 -4.55 -16.32
N LEU A 16 6.21 -5.34 -16.48
CA LEU A 16 6.91 -5.51 -17.75
C LEU A 16 6.24 -6.55 -18.67
N ASP A 17 5.50 -7.48 -18.09
CA ASP A 17 4.83 -8.59 -18.77
C ASP A 17 3.56 -8.93 -18.00
N MET A 18 2.40 -8.68 -18.61
CA MET A 18 1.11 -8.90 -17.97
C MET A 18 0.84 -10.38 -17.66
N GLY A 19 1.27 -11.29 -18.52
CA GLY A 19 1.05 -12.73 -18.34
C GLY A 19 1.75 -13.22 -17.06
N LYS A 20 3.04 -12.93 -16.93
CA LYS A 20 3.83 -13.27 -15.74
C LYS A 20 3.34 -12.54 -14.48
N ALA A 21 2.90 -11.29 -14.63
CA ALA A 21 2.34 -10.54 -13.51
C ALA A 21 1.04 -11.21 -13.01
N LEU A 22 0.19 -11.72 -13.88
CA LEU A 22 -1.03 -12.43 -13.49
C LEU A 22 -0.72 -13.76 -12.78
N GLU A 23 0.27 -14.53 -13.23
CA GLU A 23 0.75 -15.72 -12.50
C GLU A 23 1.16 -15.33 -11.06
N HIS A 24 1.85 -14.20 -10.90
CA HIS A 24 2.29 -13.71 -9.59
C HIS A 24 1.14 -13.18 -8.73
N TYR A 25 0.36 -12.22 -9.25
CA TYR A 25 -0.67 -11.56 -8.44
C TYR A 25 -1.93 -12.41 -8.24
N VAL A 26 -2.31 -13.24 -9.22
CA VAL A 26 -3.53 -14.07 -9.13
C VAL A 26 -3.19 -15.45 -8.56
N GLU A 27 -2.22 -16.19 -9.12
CA GLU A 27 -2.01 -17.57 -8.71
C GLU A 27 -1.14 -17.67 -7.44
N LEU A 28 -0.08 -16.85 -7.30
CA LEU A 28 0.78 -16.90 -6.12
C LEU A 28 0.21 -16.07 -4.96
N LEU A 29 -0.07 -14.77 -5.17
CA LEU A 29 -0.59 -13.90 -4.11
C LEU A 29 -2.06 -14.18 -3.76
N GLY A 30 -2.82 -14.69 -4.73
CA GLY A 30 -4.22 -15.11 -4.56
C GLY A 30 -5.22 -13.96 -4.70
N LEU A 31 -4.87 -12.91 -5.47
CA LEU A 31 -5.83 -11.88 -5.86
C LEU A 31 -6.78 -12.41 -6.95
N ILE A 32 -7.93 -11.79 -7.06
CA ILE A 32 -9.00 -12.20 -7.95
C ILE A 32 -9.09 -11.19 -9.09
N GLU A 33 -8.99 -11.68 -10.32
CA GLU A 33 -9.22 -10.84 -11.50
C GLU A 33 -10.72 -10.51 -11.60
N MET A 34 -11.03 -9.22 -11.62
CA MET A 34 -12.38 -8.69 -11.65
C MET A 34 -12.78 -8.15 -13.01
N ASP A 35 -11.83 -7.54 -13.73
CA ASP A 35 -12.13 -6.91 -15.02
C ASP A 35 -10.84 -6.62 -15.80
N ARG A 36 -11.02 -6.30 -17.09
CA ARG A 36 -10.00 -5.71 -17.98
C ARG A 36 -10.61 -4.55 -18.73
N ASP A 37 -9.78 -3.57 -19.11
CA ASP A 37 -10.23 -2.48 -19.96
C ASP A 37 -9.57 -2.48 -21.34
N ASP A 38 -10.04 -1.56 -22.20
CA ASP A 38 -9.56 -1.44 -23.57
C ASP A 38 -8.11 -0.92 -23.69
N GLN A 39 -7.52 -0.44 -22.57
CA GLN A 39 -6.11 -0.06 -22.49
C GLN A 39 -5.21 -1.22 -22.05
N GLY A 40 -5.78 -2.41 -21.84
CA GLY A 40 -5.06 -3.60 -21.41
C GLY A 40 -4.75 -3.63 -19.90
N ARG A 41 -5.30 -2.69 -19.10
CA ARG A 41 -5.17 -2.73 -17.66
C ARG A 41 -6.01 -3.86 -17.06
N VAL A 42 -5.48 -4.54 -16.05
CA VAL A 42 -6.17 -5.61 -15.33
C VAL A 42 -6.48 -5.16 -13.91
N TYR A 43 -7.71 -5.39 -13.48
CA TYR A 43 -8.27 -4.96 -12.21
C TYR A 43 -8.39 -6.15 -11.27
N LEU A 44 -7.67 -6.11 -10.15
CA LEU A 44 -7.59 -7.19 -9.18
C LEU A 44 -8.09 -6.73 -7.81
N LYS A 45 -8.59 -7.67 -7.02
CA LYS A 45 -8.94 -7.44 -5.61
C LYS A 45 -8.60 -8.64 -4.74
N ALA A 46 -8.42 -8.40 -3.44
CA ALA A 46 -8.38 -9.46 -2.46
C ALA A 46 -9.79 -9.86 -2.03
N TRP A 47 -9.96 -11.06 -1.50
CA TRP A 47 -11.28 -11.69 -1.32
C TRP A 47 -12.19 -10.99 -0.29
N THR A 48 -11.65 -10.29 0.73
CA THR A 48 -12.50 -9.58 1.72
C THR A 48 -12.89 -8.18 1.30
N GLU A 49 -12.27 -7.65 0.26
CA GLU A 49 -12.53 -6.28 -0.20
C GLU A 49 -13.88 -6.19 -0.90
N VAL A 50 -14.58 -5.08 -0.65
CA VAL A 50 -15.95 -4.90 -1.15
C VAL A 50 -16.02 -4.07 -2.43
N ASP A 51 -14.98 -3.25 -2.69
CA ASP A 51 -14.84 -2.49 -3.93
C ASP A 51 -14.41 -3.43 -5.07
N LYS A 52 -14.71 -3.05 -6.30
CA LYS A 52 -14.40 -3.82 -7.50
C LYS A 52 -12.92 -4.18 -7.63
N PHE A 53 -12.02 -3.29 -7.20
CA PHE A 53 -10.58 -3.52 -7.27
C PHE A 53 -9.81 -2.74 -6.21
N SER A 54 -8.66 -3.27 -5.85
CA SER A 54 -7.63 -2.61 -5.01
C SER A 54 -6.25 -2.60 -5.65
N VAL A 55 -6.03 -3.38 -6.69
CA VAL A 55 -4.81 -3.38 -7.49
C VAL A 55 -5.18 -3.23 -8.96
N VAL A 56 -4.50 -2.33 -9.66
CA VAL A 56 -4.58 -2.20 -11.12
C VAL A 56 -3.20 -2.48 -11.69
N LEU A 57 -3.09 -3.43 -12.59
CA LEU A 57 -1.86 -3.71 -13.31
C LEU A 57 -1.91 -3.06 -14.68
N ARG A 58 -0.83 -2.38 -15.06
CA ARG A 58 -0.62 -1.76 -16.36
C ARG A 58 0.73 -2.18 -16.92
N GLU A 59 0.75 -2.70 -18.14
CA GLU A 59 2.01 -3.02 -18.83
C GLU A 59 2.76 -1.74 -19.21
N ALA A 60 4.07 -1.71 -18.99
CA ALA A 60 4.95 -0.59 -19.27
C ALA A 60 6.39 -1.05 -19.47
N ASP A 61 7.26 -0.16 -19.98
CA ASP A 61 8.68 -0.45 -20.23
C ASP A 61 9.52 -0.48 -18.93
N GLU A 62 9.01 0.13 -17.85
CA GLU A 62 9.67 0.18 -16.53
C GLU A 62 8.68 -0.18 -15.42
N PRO A 63 9.11 -0.98 -14.41
CA PRO A 63 8.27 -1.29 -13.26
C PRO A 63 8.09 -0.08 -12.34
N GLY A 64 7.20 -0.17 -11.37
CA GLY A 64 6.98 0.86 -10.34
C GLY A 64 5.51 1.12 -10.06
N MET A 65 5.25 2.19 -9.35
CA MET A 65 3.91 2.65 -9.00
C MET A 65 3.55 3.90 -9.82
N ASP A 66 2.37 3.91 -10.41
CA ASP A 66 1.84 5.13 -11.03
C ASP A 66 1.23 6.04 -9.97
N PHE A 67 0.37 5.49 -9.12
CA PHE A 67 -0.29 6.23 -8.02
C PHE A 67 -0.90 5.28 -7.00
N MET A 68 -1.18 5.84 -5.80
CA MET A 68 -1.99 5.19 -4.76
C MET A 68 -3.25 6.01 -4.53
N GLY A 69 -4.42 5.36 -4.52
CA GLY A 69 -5.72 5.98 -4.33
C GLY A 69 -6.29 5.78 -2.94
N PHE A 70 -6.92 6.83 -2.38
CA PHE A 70 -7.62 6.79 -1.11
C PHE A 70 -9.12 7.04 -1.30
N LYS A 71 -9.94 6.19 -0.66
CA LYS A 71 -11.39 6.38 -0.57
C LYS A 71 -11.70 7.54 0.37
N VAL A 72 -12.53 8.48 -0.08
CA VAL A 72 -13.11 9.51 0.79
C VAL A 72 -14.58 9.21 1.09
N LEU A 73 -15.15 9.91 2.06
CA LEU A 73 -16.49 9.64 2.59
C LEU A 73 -17.57 9.73 1.51
N ASP A 74 -17.61 10.87 0.80
CA ASP A 74 -18.62 11.19 -0.21
C ASP A 74 -18.08 12.25 -1.21
N GLU A 75 -18.91 12.59 -2.21
CA GLU A 75 -18.58 13.59 -3.23
C GLU A 75 -18.35 15.00 -2.63
N ALA A 76 -19.11 15.39 -1.62
CA ALA A 76 -18.92 16.69 -0.96
C ALA A 76 -17.55 16.77 -0.25
N THR A 77 -17.11 15.64 0.33
CA THR A 77 -15.77 15.50 0.91
C THR A 77 -14.69 15.57 -0.18
N LEU A 78 -14.92 14.94 -1.34
CA LEU A 78 -13.98 14.99 -2.46
C LEU A 78 -13.81 16.42 -2.98
N GLU A 79 -14.89 17.16 -3.15
CA GLU A 79 -14.87 18.58 -3.55
C GLU A 79 -14.09 19.45 -2.55
N ARG A 80 -14.42 19.34 -1.28
CA ARG A 80 -13.74 20.10 -0.21
C ARG A 80 -12.24 19.78 -0.15
N LEU A 81 -11.86 18.49 -0.20
CA LEU A 81 -10.45 18.10 -0.19
C LEU A 81 -9.72 18.56 -1.45
N THR A 82 -10.39 18.63 -2.59
CA THR A 82 -9.84 19.20 -3.83
C THR A 82 -9.46 20.67 -3.62
N GLU A 83 -10.36 21.46 -3.04
CA GLU A 83 -10.10 22.87 -2.72
C GLU A 83 -8.98 23.02 -1.67
N ASP A 84 -8.97 22.15 -0.65
CA ASP A 84 -7.94 22.16 0.39
C ASP A 84 -6.54 21.84 -0.20
N LEU A 85 -6.45 20.86 -1.11
CA LEU A 85 -5.22 20.53 -1.84
C LEU A 85 -4.71 21.70 -2.68
N MET A 86 -5.60 22.35 -3.45
CA MET A 86 -5.26 23.53 -4.26
C MET A 86 -4.81 24.70 -3.37
N ARG A 87 -5.47 24.93 -2.24
CA ARG A 87 -5.11 25.96 -1.27
C ARG A 87 -3.78 25.70 -0.59
N HIS A 88 -3.43 24.41 -0.39
CA HIS A 88 -2.12 23.98 0.12
C HIS A 88 -1.00 24.12 -0.92
N GLY A 89 -1.34 24.39 -2.19
CA GLY A 89 -0.37 24.59 -3.28
C GLY A 89 -0.10 23.32 -4.12
N CYS A 90 -0.87 22.26 -3.94
CA CYS A 90 -0.75 21.07 -4.78
C CYS A 90 -1.27 21.33 -6.20
N LEU A 91 -0.55 20.82 -7.20
CA LEU A 91 -1.10 20.69 -8.55
C LEU A 91 -2.11 19.55 -8.56
N VAL A 92 -3.32 19.87 -8.98
CA VAL A 92 -4.45 18.95 -8.97
C VAL A 92 -4.93 18.69 -10.40
N GLU A 93 -5.08 17.41 -10.74
CA GLU A 93 -5.70 16.93 -11.98
C GLU A 93 -7.08 16.33 -11.65
N LEU A 94 -8.12 16.78 -12.37
CA LEU A 94 -9.45 16.20 -12.28
C LEU A 94 -9.56 15.07 -13.30
N VAL A 95 -9.73 13.84 -12.82
CA VAL A 95 -9.83 12.63 -13.64
C VAL A 95 -11.30 12.22 -13.76
N ALA A 96 -11.77 12.05 -14.99
CA ALA A 96 -13.16 11.73 -15.29
C ALA A 96 -13.60 10.38 -14.69
N ALA A 97 -14.87 10.27 -14.34
CA ALA A 97 -15.47 9.00 -13.95
C ALA A 97 -15.33 7.96 -15.06
N GLY A 98 -15.01 6.72 -14.70
CA GLY A 98 -14.85 5.60 -15.64
C GLY A 98 -13.49 5.55 -16.34
N GLU A 99 -12.58 6.50 -16.11
CA GLU A 99 -11.20 6.39 -16.64
C GLU A 99 -10.51 5.14 -16.06
N LEU A 100 -10.64 4.85 -14.75
CA LEU A 100 -10.51 3.49 -14.22
C LEU A 100 -11.90 2.84 -14.22
N LYS A 101 -12.03 1.69 -14.86
CA LYS A 101 -13.30 1.00 -15.07
C LYS A 101 -13.97 0.63 -13.74
N GLY A 102 -15.14 1.18 -13.50
CA GLY A 102 -15.89 1.01 -12.24
C GLY A 102 -15.47 1.95 -11.11
N CYS A 103 -14.69 3.00 -11.39
CA CYS A 103 -14.38 4.07 -10.43
C CYS A 103 -15.05 5.38 -10.86
N GLY A 104 -15.56 6.13 -9.90
CA GLY A 104 -16.10 7.47 -10.08
C GLY A 104 -15.03 8.47 -10.50
N ARG A 105 -15.38 9.76 -10.49
CA ARG A 105 -14.38 10.82 -10.72
C ARG A 105 -13.31 10.78 -9.62
N ARG A 106 -12.10 11.14 -9.99
CA ARG A 106 -10.96 11.16 -9.08
C ARG A 106 -10.26 12.51 -9.12
N VAL A 107 -9.57 12.81 -8.06
CA VAL A 107 -8.69 13.97 -7.94
C VAL A 107 -7.28 13.43 -7.75
N ARG A 108 -6.42 13.64 -8.75
CA ARG A 108 -5.01 13.26 -8.69
C ARG A 108 -4.16 14.44 -8.29
N PHE A 109 -3.19 14.23 -7.41
CA PHE A 109 -2.24 15.26 -7.00
C PHE A 109 -0.87 14.65 -6.77
N GLN A 110 0.17 15.47 -6.90
CA GLN A 110 1.53 15.07 -6.58
C GLN A 110 1.90 15.56 -5.19
N ALA A 111 2.37 14.66 -4.32
CA ALA A 111 2.91 15.01 -3.03
C ALA A 111 4.34 15.57 -3.15
N PRO A 112 4.84 16.33 -2.16
CA PRO A 112 6.21 16.85 -2.15
C PRO A 112 7.28 15.75 -2.30
N SER A 113 7.01 14.54 -1.81
CA SER A 113 7.85 13.35 -2.00
C SER A 113 7.98 12.86 -3.46
N GLY A 114 7.22 13.47 -4.39
CA GLY A 114 7.23 13.15 -5.81
C GLY A 114 6.21 12.11 -6.26
N HIS A 115 5.54 11.43 -5.34
CA HIS A 115 4.54 10.41 -5.66
C HIS A 115 3.20 11.03 -6.02
N PHE A 116 2.47 10.34 -6.93
CA PHE A 116 1.10 10.68 -7.24
C PHE A 116 0.13 9.91 -6.35
N PHE A 117 -0.89 10.63 -5.89
CA PHE A 117 -2.01 10.09 -5.14
C PHE A 117 -3.33 10.48 -5.76
N GLU A 118 -4.36 9.67 -5.51
CA GLU A 118 -5.72 9.96 -5.94
C GLU A 118 -6.70 9.92 -4.76
N LEU A 119 -7.69 10.81 -4.81
CA LEU A 119 -8.87 10.74 -3.95
C LEU A 119 -10.08 10.41 -4.81
N TYR A 120 -10.98 9.57 -4.30
CA TYR A 120 -12.23 9.21 -4.97
C TYR A 120 -13.35 8.95 -3.96
N ALA A 121 -14.56 9.33 -4.33
CA ALA A 121 -15.74 9.12 -3.48
C ALA A 121 -16.53 7.87 -3.85
N ASP A 122 -16.50 7.45 -5.11
CA ASP A 122 -17.32 6.35 -5.60
C ASP A 122 -16.50 5.30 -6.35
N LYS A 123 -16.84 4.04 -6.11
CA LYS A 123 -16.30 2.88 -6.81
C LYS A 123 -17.36 1.76 -6.80
N GLU A 124 -17.49 1.02 -7.89
CA GLU A 124 -18.39 -0.09 -8.01
C GLU A 124 -18.24 -1.07 -6.83
N TYR A 125 -19.35 -1.31 -6.14
CA TYR A 125 -19.42 -2.25 -5.04
C TYR A 125 -19.69 -3.65 -5.59
N THR A 126 -18.82 -4.60 -5.30
CA THR A 126 -18.95 -6.00 -5.74
C THR A 126 -19.10 -7.00 -4.59
N GLY A 127 -19.05 -6.50 -3.35
CA GLY A 127 -19.10 -7.35 -2.15
C GLY A 127 -17.82 -8.18 -1.96
N LYS A 128 -17.79 -8.98 -0.91
CA LYS A 128 -16.71 -9.94 -0.68
C LYS A 128 -16.81 -11.08 -1.70
N TRP A 129 -15.69 -11.42 -2.31
CA TRP A 129 -15.69 -12.41 -3.38
C TRP A 129 -16.20 -13.78 -2.92
N GLY A 130 -17.14 -14.34 -3.69
CA GLY A 130 -17.68 -15.68 -3.43
C GLY A 130 -18.53 -15.82 -2.17
N LEU A 131 -18.84 -14.70 -1.48
CA LEU A 131 -19.68 -14.68 -0.27
C LEU A 131 -20.94 -13.85 -0.48
N ASN A 132 -22.06 -14.32 0.07
CA ASN A 132 -23.30 -13.57 0.15
C ASN A 132 -23.23 -12.53 1.28
N GLU A 133 -24.03 -11.47 1.20
CA GLU A 133 -24.13 -10.46 2.28
C GLU A 133 -25.03 -10.94 3.44
N ILE A 134 -25.91 -11.93 3.18
CA ILE A 134 -26.84 -12.48 4.17
C ILE A 134 -26.38 -13.88 4.54
N ASN A 135 -26.10 -14.11 5.82
CA ASN A 135 -25.62 -15.37 6.38
C ASN A 135 -24.43 -15.98 5.59
N PRO A 136 -23.34 -15.21 5.39
CA PRO A 136 -22.20 -15.69 4.62
C PRO A 136 -21.50 -16.86 5.30
N GLU A 137 -20.87 -17.69 4.51
CA GLU A 137 -19.88 -18.64 5.00
C GLU A 137 -18.62 -17.91 5.51
N ALA A 138 -17.80 -18.59 6.33
CA ALA A 138 -16.56 -18.01 6.85
C ALA A 138 -15.50 -17.79 5.75
N TRP A 139 -15.52 -18.62 4.70
CA TRP A 139 -14.55 -18.64 3.62
C TRP A 139 -15.21 -18.80 2.26
N PRO A 140 -14.81 -18.07 1.24
CA PRO A 140 -15.22 -18.34 -0.13
C PRO A 140 -14.57 -19.64 -0.64
N ARG A 141 -15.24 -20.34 -1.53
CA ARG A 141 -14.66 -21.49 -2.21
C ARG A 141 -13.71 -21.02 -3.32
N GLY A 142 -12.61 -21.73 -3.51
CA GLY A 142 -11.70 -21.48 -4.62
C GLY A 142 -10.59 -20.45 -4.33
N LEU A 143 -10.34 -20.09 -3.08
CA LEU A 143 -9.14 -19.34 -2.72
C LEU A 143 -7.88 -20.12 -3.09
N CYS A 144 -6.92 -19.45 -3.75
CA CYS A 144 -5.66 -20.03 -4.17
C CYS A 144 -4.46 -19.24 -3.61
N GLY A 145 -3.28 -19.74 -3.83
CA GLY A 145 -2.02 -19.09 -3.46
C GLY A 145 -1.93 -18.73 -1.98
N MET A 146 -1.42 -17.54 -1.70
CA MET A 146 -1.27 -16.99 -0.34
C MET A 146 -2.60 -16.58 0.29
N ARG A 147 -3.63 -16.41 -0.52
CA ARG A 147 -4.98 -15.96 -0.08
C ARG A 147 -4.99 -14.58 0.56
N ALA A 148 -4.35 -13.62 -0.10
CA ALA A 148 -4.30 -12.25 0.39
C ALA A 148 -5.70 -11.73 0.76
N VAL A 149 -5.80 -11.20 1.98
CA VAL A 149 -7.08 -10.77 2.60
C VAL A 149 -7.48 -9.39 2.11
N ARG A 150 -6.50 -8.46 2.02
CA ARG A 150 -6.68 -7.11 1.52
C ARG A 150 -5.35 -6.49 1.09
N PHE A 151 -5.38 -5.55 0.18
CA PHE A 151 -4.33 -4.55 -0.01
C PHE A 151 -4.29 -3.66 1.24
N ASP A 152 -3.11 -3.42 1.80
CA ASP A 152 -3.03 -2.76 3.09
C ASP A 152 -2.35 -1.38 3.04
N HIS A 153 -1.16 -1.30 2.48
CA HIS A 153 -0.39 -0.06 2.43
C HIS A 153 0.68 -0.07 1.32
N CYS A 154 1.30 1.10 1.11
CA CYS A 154 2.55 1.22 0.36
C CYS A 154 3.63 1.86 1.22
N LEU A 155 4.89 1.46 1.00
CA LEU A 155 6.06 2.17 1.48
C LEU A 155 6.80 2.79 0.30
N LEU A 156 7.13 4.06 0.45
CA LEU A 156 7.58 4.96 -0.60
C LEU A 156 8.89 5.65 -0.19
N TYR A 157 9.77 5.88 -1.15
CA TYR A 157 11.02 6.59 -0.94
C TYR A 157 11.00 7.90 -1.72
N GLY A 158 11.31 9.01 -1.05
CA GLY A 158 11.31 10.32 -1.68
C GLY A 158 11.93 11.40 -0.81
N ASP A 159 12.01 12.59 -1.37
CA ASP A 159 12.49 13.78 -0.67
C ASP A 159 11.35 14.54 0.03
N GLU A 160 11.66 15.66 0.66
CA GLU A 160 10.68 16.58 1.25
C GLU A 160 9.73 15.94 2.26
N LEU A 161 10.24 15.07 3.12
CA LEU A 161 9.44 14.39 4.15
C LEU A 161 8.66 15.35 5.07
N PRO A 162 9.23 16.50 5.53
CA PRO A 162 8.47 17.43 6.34
C PRO A 162 7.25 18.01 5.64
N ALA A 163 7.37 18.45 4.39
CA ALA A 163 6.25 18.98 3.61
C ALA A 163 5.23 17.89 3.26
N THR A 164 5.70 16.66 2.99
CA THR A 164 4.82 15.50 2.78
C THR A 164 4.02 15.18 4.06
N LEU A 165 4.64 15.22 5.24
CA LEU A 165 3.94 15.04 6.51
C LEU A 165 2.86 16.10 6.71
N GLU A 166 3.19 17.38 6.48
CA GLU A 166 2.25 18.49 6.61
C GLU A 166 1.03 18.29 5.71
N LEU A 167 1.23 17.96 4.43
CA LEU A 167 0.16 17.66 3.49
C LEU A 167 -0.75 16.54 4.01
N PHE A 168 -0.17 15.42 4.44
CA PHE A 168 -0.95 14.27 4.88
C PHE A 168 -1.68 14.52 6.21
N THR A 169 -1.08 15.26 7.15
CA THR A 169 -1.72 15.52 8.45
C THR A 169 -2.69 16.69 8.39
N GLU A 170 -2.31 17.80 7.78
CA GLU A 170 -3.10 19.04 7.81
C GLU A 170 -4.20 19.09 6.75
N VAL A 171 -4.00 18.46 5.58
CA VAL A 171 -4.99 18.44 4.50
C VAL A 171 -5.78 17.14 4.50
N LEU A 172 -5.10 15.98 4.52
CA LEU A 172 -5.75 14.68 4.35
C LEU A 172 -6.24 14.06 5.67
N GLY A 173 -5.75 14.53 6.82
CA GLY A 173 -6.22 14.11 8.14
C GLY A 173 -5.62 12.79 8.64
N PHE A 174 -4.45 12.41 8.12
CA PHE A 174 -3.65 11.33 8.69
C PHE A 174 -3.05 11.75 10.02
N TYR A 175 -2.59 10.79 10.81
CA TYR A 175 -1.74 11.04 11.96
C TYR A 175 -0.42 10.28 11.84
N LEU A 176 0.63 10.83 12.44
CA LEU A 176 1.94 10.22 12.51
C LEU A 176 1.96 9.17 13.63
N ALA A 177 1.93 7.89 13.24
CA ALA A 177 1.94 6.76 14.18
C ALA A 177 3.36 6.48 14.69
N GLU A 178 4.31 6.30 13.76
CA GLU A 178 5.71 6.04 14.06
C GLU A 178 6.64 6.90 13.21
N GLN A 179 7.86 7.10 13.68
CA GLN A 179 8.92 7.82 12.96
C GLN A 179 10.30 7.25 13.28
N VAL A 180 11.24 7.52 12.37
CA VAL A 180 12.67 7.34 12.66
C VAL A 180 13.35 8.70 12.59
N LEU A 181 14.14 9.01 13.60
CA LEU A 181 14.97 10.22 13.65
C LEU A 181 16.44 9.83 13.57
N ASP A 182 17.24 10.67 12.88
CA ASP A 182 18.68 10.57 12.93
C ASP A 182 19.27 11.27 14.18
N ASP A 183 20.60 11.32 14.27
CA ASP A 183 21.32 11.80 15.46
C ASP A 183 21.11 13.30 15.72
N ASP A 184 20.77 14.09 14.70
CA ASP A 184 20.46 15.54 14.84
C ASP A 184 18.95 15.78 15.01
N GLY A 185 18.15 14.73 15.06
CA GLY A 185 16.71 14.80 15.22
C GLY A 185 15.94 15.05 13.91
N THR A 186 16.60 14.96 12.75
CA THR A 186 15.96 15.03 11.44
C THR A 186 15.15 13.74 11.20
N ARG A 187 13.94 13.88 10.68
CA ARG A 187 13.08 12.72 10.37
C ARG A 187 13.51 12.10 9.05
N ILE A 188 13.89 10.82 9.10
CA ILE A 188 14.29 10.03 7.94
C ILE A 188 13.26 8.97 7.53
N ALA A 189 12.28 8.68 8.39
CA ALA A 189 11.13 7.85 8.05
C ALA A 189 9.89 8.27 8.83
N GLN A 190 8.72 8.13 8.20
CA GLN A 190 7.42 8.46 8.79
C GLN A 190 6.36 7.48 8.33
N PHE A 191 5.58 6.99 9.30
CA PHE A 191 4.51 6.01 9.12
C PHE A 191 3.18 6.66 9.49
N LEU A 192 2.29 6.79 8.49
CA LEU A 192 1.08 7.60 8.58
C LEU A 192 -0.16 6.71 8.54
N SER A 193 -1.10 6.94 9.45
CA SER A 193 -2.34 6.16 9.52
C SER A 193 -3.58 7.04 9.53
N LEU A 194 -4.68 6.49 8.98
CA LEU A 194 -6.05 7.03 9.02
C LEU A 194 -6.93 6.32 10.04
N SER A 195 -6.52 5.15 10.47
CA SER A 195 -7.33 4.21 11.26
C SER A 195 -6.56 3.72 12.48
N THR A 196 -6.88 2.52 12.96
CA THR A 196 -6.15 1.85 14.03
C THR A 196 -5.05 0.91 13.52
N LYS A 197 -4.74 0.92 12.23
CA LYS A 197 -3.61 0.18 11.68
C LYS A 197 -2.27 0.84 12.05
N ALA A 198 -1.20 0.08 11.98
CA ALA A 198 0.15 0.60 12.18
C ALA A 198 0.45 1.77 11.21
N HIS A 199 0.10 1.61 9.93
CA HIS A 199 0.13 2.68 8.93
C HIS A 199 -0.70 2.31 7.69
N ASP A 200 -1.09 3.31 6.91
CA ASP A 200 -1.74 3.21 5.62
C ASP A 200 -0.78 3.59 4.48
N VAL A 201 0.18 4.43 4.75
CA VAL A 201 1.29 4.80 3.87
C VAL A 201 2.51 5.18 4.71
N ALA A 202 3.70 4.85 4.21
CA ALA A 202 4.94 5.24 4.85
C ALA A 202 5.91 5.87 3.84
N PHE A 203 6.75 6.80 4.33
CA PHE A 203 7.74 7.48 3.52
C PHE A 203 9.11 7.39 4.19
N ILE A 204 10.13 7.13 3.39
CA ILE A 204 11.53 7.14 3.79
C ILE A 204 12.28 8.18 2.97
N GLN A 205 13.17 8.93 3.64
CA GLN A 205 14.00 9.96 3.02
C GLN A 205 14.90 9.36 1.95
N HIS A 206 14.83 9.92 0.75
CA HIS A 206 15.68 9.54 -0.39
C HIS A 206 15.94 10.77 -1.27
N ALA A 207 17.13 10.84 -1.86
CA ALA A 207 17.50 11.97 -2.70
C ALA A 207 16.70 12.07 -4.01
N GLU A 208 16.29 10.91 -4.55
CA GLU A 208 15.41 10.85 -5.71
C GLU A 208 13.95 10.78 -5.27
N LYS A 209 13.11 11.62 -5.88
CA LYS A 209 11.67 11.67 -5.62
C LYS A 209 10.93 10.54 -6.35
N GLY A 210 9.79 10.11 -5.77
CA GLY A 210 8.83 9.25 -6.45
C GLY A 210 9.24 7.77 -6.55
N LYS A 211 10.17 7.28 -5.72
CA LYS A 211 10.60 5.88 -5.75
C LYS A 211 9.64 4.98 -4.98
N PHE A 212 9.28 3.86 -5.58
CA PHE A 212 8.41 2.86 -4.99
C PHE A 212 9.24 1.75 -4.34
N HIS A 213 8.94 1.42 -3.07
CA HIS A 213 9.60 0.33 -2.35
C HIS A 213 8.76 -0.95 -2.37
N HIS A 214 7.52 -0.87 -1.88
CA HIS A 214 6.63 -2.05 -1.93
C HIS A 214 5.15 -1.69 -1.79
N ALA A 215 4.32 -2.61 -2.31
CA ALA A 215 2.91 -2.75 -1.94
C ALA A 215 2.76 -3.92 -0.97
N SER A 216 1.95 -3.73 0.06
CA SER A 216 1.77 -4.71 1.14
C SER A 216 0.36 -5.28 1.17
N PHE A 217 0.27 -6.59 1.42
CA PHE A 217 -0.97 -7.36 1.48
C PHE A 217 -1.08 -8.08 2.82
N PHE A 218 -2.24 -8.00 3.42
CA PHE A 218 -2.50 -8.62 4.71
C PHE A 218 -2.87 -10.11 4.56
N LEU A 219 -2.25 -10.93 5.40
CA LEU A 219 -2.62 -12.32 5.67
C LEU A 219 -3.13 -12.43 7.11
N GLU A 220 -3.83 -13.52 7.48
CA GLU A 220 -4.49 -13.58 8.77
C GLU A 220 -3.56 -14.01 9.90
N THR A 221 -2.67 -14.98 9.62
CA THR A 221 -1.90 -15.64 10.68
C THR A 221 -0.41 -15.73 10.37
N TRP A 222 0.39 -16.05 11.39
CA TRP A 222 1.81 -16.34 11.22
C TRP A 222 2.03 -17.62 10.37
N GLU A 223 1.17 -18.59 10.51
CA GLU A 223 1.18 -19.82 9.71
C GLU A 223 0.97 -19.54 8.22
N ASP A 224 0.15 -18.55 7.88
CA ASP A 224 0.00 -18.10 6.49
C ASP A 224 1.27 -17.46 5.93
N ILE A 225 2.04 -16.72 6.75
CA ILE A 225 3.35 -16.19 6.36
C ILE A 225 4.36 -17.32 6.10
N LEU A 226 4.38 -18.36 6.96
CA LEU A 226 5.25 -19.52 6.74
C LEU A 226 4.85 -20.30 5.47
N ARG A 227 3.56 -20.46 5.24
CA ARG A 227 3.05 -21.06 4.00
C ARG A 227 3.38 -20.19 2.76
N ALA A 228 3.34 -18.87 2.89
CA ALA A 228 3.77 -17.96 1.82
C ALA A 228 5.25 -18.17 1.46
N ALA A 229 6.12 -18.41 2.45
CA ALA A 229 7.53 -18.74 2.21
C ALA A 229 7.69 -20.05 1.41
N ASP A 230 6.89 -21.07 1.74
CA ASP A 230 6.90 -22.35 0.97
C ASP A 230 6.44 -22.12 -0.47
N LEU A 231 5.38 -21.34 -0.69
CA LEU A 231 4.86 -21.03 -2.02
C LEU A 231 5.89 -20.22 -2.84
N ILE A 232 6.55 -19.23 -2.26
CA ILE A 232 7.62 -18.45 -2.89
C ILE A 232 8.75 -19.38 -3.36
N ALA A 233 9.17 -20.33 -2.51
CA ALA A 233 10.20 -21.30 -2.85
C ALA A 233 9.75 -22.29 -3.95
N MET A 234 8.50 -22.77 -3.89
CA MET A 234 7.94 -23.70 -4.87
C MET A 234 7.77 -23.10 -6.27
N THR A 235 7.61 -21.78 -6.37
CA THR A 235 7.43 -21.07 -7.64
C THR A 235 8.68 -20.38 -8.15
N ASP A 236 9.84 -20.63 -7.53
CA ASP A 236 11.13 -19.97 -7.82
C ASP A 236 11.02 -18.42 -7.82
N THR A 237 10.07 -17.88 -7.04
CA THR A 237 9.89 -16.44 -6.91
C THR A 237 11.06 -15.83 -6.14
N SER A 238 11.54 -14.65 -6.57
CA SER A 238 12.68 -13.98 -5.97
C SER A 238 12.36 -13.49 -4.55
N LEU A 239 12.80 -14.24 -3.54
CA LEU A 239 12.73 -13.82 -2.14
C LEU A 239 13.70 -12.68 -1.88
N ASP A 240 13.23 -11.62 -1.19
CA ASP A 240 14.09 -10.54 -0.70
C ASP A 240 14.53 -10.81 0.74
N ILE A 241 13.57 -10.88 1.68
CA ILE A 241 13.85 -11.14 3.09
C ILE A 241 12.65 -11.75 3.82
N GLY A 242 12.91 -12.55 4.82
CA GLY A 242 11.93 -13.16 5.72
C GLY A 242 11.75 -14.66 5.48
N PRO A 243 10.85 -15.31 6.21
CA PRO A 243 9.93 -14.75 7.22
C PRO A 243 10.64 -14.09 8.41
N THR A 244 10.21 -12.90 8.82
CA THR A 244 10.81 -12.16 9.91
C THR A 244 9.77 -11.31 10.65
N ARG A 245 10.22 -10.50 11.59
CA ARG A 245 9.38 -9.58 12.37
C ARG A 245 9.97 -8.18 12.38
N HIS A 246 9.13 -7.18 12.27
CA HIS A 246 9.49 -5.80 12.53
C HIS A 246 9.52 -5.50 14.03
N GLY A 247 10.44 -4.67 14.47
CA GLY A 247 10.39 -4.01 15.76
C GLY A 247 9.41 -2.84 15.75
N LEU A 248 9.45 -2.03 14.68
CA LEU A 248 8.40 -1.06 14.38
C LEU A 248 7.13 -1.83 13.93
N THR A 249 5.96 -1.25 14.13
CA THR A 249 4.66 -1.87 13.76
C THR A 249 4.37 -3.26 14.31
N HIS A 250 5.37 -4.00 14.82
CA HIS A 250 5.30 -5.41 15.27
C HIS A 250 4.72 -6.41 14.25
N GLY A 251 4.66 -6.04 12.98
CA GLY A 251 4.22 -6.91 11.88
C GLY A 251 5.15 -8.10 11.70
N LYS A 252 4.59 -9.24 11.33
CA LYS A 252 5.33 -10.45 10.92
C LYS A 252 5.21 -10.55 9.41
N THR A 253 6.33 -10.62 8.71
CA THR A 253 6.39 -10.28 7.29
C THR A 253 7.32 -11.16 6.50
N ILE A 254 7.12 -11.18 5.19
CA ILE A 254 8.04 -11.67 4.17
C ILE A 254 7.97 -10.76 2.95
N TYR A 255 9.12 -10.44 2.37
CA TYR A 255 9.28 -9.60 1.18
C TYR A 255 9.80 -10.41 0.00
N PHE A 256 9.23 -10.19 -1.16
CA PHE A 256 9.58 -10.86 -2.41
C PHE A 256 9.30 -9.96 -3.60
N PHE A 257 9.85 -10.30 -4.76
CA PHE A 257 9.68 -9.50 -5.97
C PHE A 257 8.70 -10.14 -6.94
N ASP A 258 7.89 -9.31 -7.60
CA ASP A 258 7.17 -9.75 -8.78
C ASP A 258 8.14 -9.97 -9.96
N PRO A 259 7.70 -10.59 -11.08
CA PRO A 259 8.56 -10.84 -12.25
C PRO A 259 9.09 -9.57 -12.91
N SER A 260 8.53 -8.41 -12.62
CA SER A 260 8.96 -7.10 -13.14
C SER A 260 9.99 -6.41 -12.24
N GLY A 261 10.16 -6.90 -11.00
CA GLY A 261 11.05 -6.32 -10.00
C GLY A 261 10.37 -5.40 -9.00
N ASN A 262 9.05 -5.25 -9.03
CA ASN A 262 8.33 -4.58 -7.95
C ASN A 262 8.37 -5.45 -6.69
N ARG A 263 8.71 -4.84 -5.55
CA ARG A 263 8.66 -5.55 -4.27
C ARG A 263 7.24 -5.64 -3.76
N ASN A 264 6.84 -6.82 -3.33
CA ASN A 264 5.64 -7.06 -2.55
C ASN A 264 5.99 -7.48 -1.12
N GLU A 265 5.10 -7.15 -0.23
CA GLU A 265 5.10 -7.65 1.13
C GLU A 265 3.82 -8.44 1.38
N VAL A 266 3.91 -9.57 2.08
CA VAL A 266 2.77 -10.13 2.80
C VAL A 266 3.09 -10.12 4.29
N PHE A 267 2.11 -9.71 5.10
CA PHE A 267 2.30 -9.59 6.54
C PHE A 267 1.03 -9.96 7.31
N CYS A 268 1.20 -10.25 8.60
CA CYS A 268 0.10 -10.45 9.54
C CYS A 268 0.39 -9.78 10.89
N GLY A 269 -0.63 -9.59 11.70
CA GLY A 269 -0.52 -8.89 12.97
C GLY A 269 -0.30 -7.39 12.77
N GLY A 270 0.57 -6.81 13.56
CA GLY A 270 0.79 -5.38 13.61
C GLY A 270 0.15 -4.75 14.86
N ASP A 271 0.62 -3.56 15.21
CA ASP A 271 0.09 -2.80 16.33
C ASP A 271 -1.27 -2.17 16.01
N TYR A 272 -2.07 -2.03 17.05
CA TYR A 272 -3.21 -1.14 17.03
C TYR A 272 -2.76 0.24 17.52
N ASN A 273 -2.78 1.22 16.63
CA ASN A 273 -2.47 2.61 16.93
C ASN A 273 -3.78 3.41 17.00
N TYR A 274 -4.03 4.02 18.16
CA TYR A 274 -5.16 4.93 18.30
C TYR A 274 -4.72 6.36 17.93
N PRO A 275 -5.59 7.21 17.35
CA PRO A 275 -5.23 8.58 16.94
C PRO A 275 -4.74 9.47 18.09
N ASP A 276 -5.09 9.16 19.34
CA ASP A 276 -4.64 9.82 20.56
C ASP A 276 -3.41 9.17 21.21
N HIS A 277 -2.87 8.11 20.61
CA HIS A 277 -1.66 7.46 21.07
C HIS A 277 -0.43 8.34 20.81
N LYS A 278 0.54 8.31 21.71
CA LYS A 278 1.81 8.97 21.48
C LYS A 278 2.57 8.23 20.38
N ARG A 279 3.05 8.99 19.39
CA ARG A 279 3.88 8.43 18.31
C ARG A 279 5.10 7.70 18.89
N VAL A 280 5.43 6.57 18.30
CA VAL A 280 6.65 5.82 18.59
C VAL A 280 7.82 6.44 17.80
N THR A 281 8.96 6.59 18.44
CA THR A 281 10.17 7.13 17.81
C THR A 281 11.30 6.12 17.92
N TRP A 282 11.89 5.83 16.78
CA TRP A 282 13.10 5.03 16.63
C TRP A 282 14.28 5.94 16.27
N THR A 283 15.49 5.49 16.57
CA THR A 283 16.73 6.19 16.23
C THR A 283 17.58 5.38 15.25
N THR A 284 18.45 6.00 14.51
CA THR A 284 19.25 5.35 13.46
C THR A 284 20.12 4.22 13.98
N ASP A 285 20.65 4.32 15.19
CA ASP A 285 21.41 3.24 15.84
C ASP A 285 20.58 1.99 16.16
N GLN A 286 19.25 2.10 16.17
CA GLN A 286 18.31 1.00 16.40
C GLN A 286 17.61 0.50 15.12
N LEU A 287 17.98 1.01 13.93
CA LEU A 287 17.32 0.64 12.67
C LEU A 287 17.31 -0.87 12.40
N GLY A 288 18.41 -1.57 12.68
CA GLY A 288 18.44 -3.03 12.54
C GLY A 288 17.35 -3.70 13.36
N LYS A 289 17.18 -3.29 14.62
CA LYS A 289 16.13 -3.79 15.51
C LYS A 289 14.74 -3.35 15.07
N ALA A 290 14.61 -2.12 14.59
CA ALA A 290 13.33 -1.55 14.15
C ALA A 290 12.81 -2.28 12.90
N ILE A 291 13.66 -2.52 11.91
CA ILE A 291 13.25 -3.10 10.63
C ILE A 291 13.23 -4.63 10.70
N PHE A 292 14.30 -5.28 11.21
CA PHE A 292 14.44 -6.73 11.28
C PHE A 292 14.74 -7.17 12.72
N TYR A 293 13.68 -7.35 13.51
CA TYR A 293 13.79 -7.57 14.95
C TYR A 293 14.59 -8.85 15.31
N HIS A 294 14.47 -9.91 14.50
CA HIS A 294 15.17 -11.16 14.76
C HIS A 294 16.68 -11.05 14.48
N ASP A 295 17.03 -10.51 13.32
CA ASP A 295 18.43 -10.45 12.86
C ASP A 295 19.17 -9.23 13.41
N ARG A 296 18.45 -8.15 13.68
CA ARG A 296 18.97 -6.84 14.14
C ARG A 296 19.99 -6.20 13.21
N ILE A 297 19.97 -6.57 11.93
CA ILE A 297 20.89 -6.09 10.90
C ILE A 297 20.07 -5.63 9.71
N LEU A 298 20.40 -4.46 9.18
CA LEU A 298 19.81 -3.96 7.94
C LEU A 298 20.37 -4.76 6.75
N ASN A 299 19.48 -5.12 5.84
CA ASN A 299 19.84 -5.70 4.57
C ASN A 299 20.00 -4.60 3.52
N GLU A 300 21.17 -4.48 2.90
CA GLU A 300 21.46 -3.46 1.89
C GLU A 300 20.49 -3.55 0.70
N ARG A 301 20.22 -4.74 0.19
CA ARG A 301 19.27 -4.94 -0.91
C ARG A 301 17.87 -4.42 -0.56
N PHE A 302 17.42 -4.65 0.66
CA PHE A 302 16.12 -4.15 1.14
C PHE A 302 16.05 -2.62 1.11
N MET A 303 17.15 -1.95 1.43
CA MET A 303 17.21 -0.49 1.52
C MET A 303 17.42 0.20 0.17
N THR A 304 18.01 -0.47 -0.82
CA THR A 304 18.51 0.16 -2.04
C THR A 304 17.79 -0.25 -3.32
N VAL A 305 17.11 -1.40 -3.36
CA VAL A 305 16.37 -1.84 -4.54
C VAL A 305 14.98 -1.19 -4.54
N LEU A 306 14.79 -0.24 -5.43
CA LEU A 306 13.58 0.59 -5.62
C LEU A 306 13.18 0.60 -7.10
N THR A 307 11.88 0.78 -7.37
CA THR A 307 11.35 0.98 -8.73
C THR A 307 10.66 2.32 -8.91
#